data_24820459e348c096a4a6965ab3295a27
#
_entry.id   24820459e348c096a4a6965ab3295a27
#
_cell.length_a   1.000
_cell.length_b   1.000
_cell.length_c   1.000
_cell.angle_alpha   90.00
_cell.angle_beta   90.00
_cell.angle_gamma   90.00
#
_symmetry.space_group_name_H-M   'P 1'
#
loop_
_entity.id
_entity.type
_entity.pdbx_description
1 polymer ?
#
loop_
_entity_poly.entity_id
_entity_poly.type
_entity_poly.pdbx_seq_one_letter_code
_entity_poly.pdbx_strand_id
1 'polypeptide(L)'
;MKSFDKKIKKEFKLLWEMSSEIHLLEPPNTDDSWMEMEQLIERNEVKAKLSPARFYPRRKFSPQPRFAYVIAAVLIFTLLSQPAYLWLTTESFITDRGEQISFNLPDDSKIRLNAESELTFRSSFNEKSRLVILSGEAYFDVQSGSHPFIIQHEDISIRVVGTQFNVRTIENEIEVAVNEGIVLVSNDQTNDNPVHITKGQFISFSKKESPGTPEAIGHDQYPGWIYNKFIFDQENLSVVCKEIERKFDVDIELESDGLETIIVTGVIDAKDLSRVLHTLSSLTNRSYKFDNKRYTFY
;
A
#
# COMPACT_ATOMS: atom_id res chain seq x y z
N MET A 1 30.91 -11.02 0.97
CA MET A 1 31.07 -10.70 2.39
C MET A 1 32.50 -10.71 2.89
N LYS A 2 33.41 -11.64 2.53
CA LYS A 2 34.82 -11.69 3.01
C LYS A 2 35.76 -10.57 2.49
N SER A 3 35.40 -9.86 1.40
CA SER A 3 36.26 -8.78 0.83
C SER A 3 36.06 -7.42 1.53
N PHE A 4 34.87 -7.14 2.04
CA PHE A 4 34.50 -5.88 2.70
C PHE A 4 35.18 -5.76 4.09
N ASP A 5 35.26 -6.86 4.81
CA ASP A 5 35.85 -6.93 6.15
C ASP A 5 37.36 -6.68 6.13
N LYS A 6 38.03 -7.04 5.05
CA LYS A 6 39.49 -6.87 4.88
C LYS A 6 39.89 -5.41 4.61
N LYS A 7 39.00 -4.64 3.95
CA LYS A 7 39.22 -3.21 3.68
C LYS A 7 39.03 -2.37 4.94
N ILE A 8 37.98 -2.66 5.71
CA ILE A 8 37.71 -1.98 6.99
C ILE A 8 38.85 -2.21 8.00
N LYS A 9 39.35 -3.45 8.13
CA LYS A 9 40.46 -3.75 9.00
C LYS A 9 41.77 -3.03 8.60
N LYS A 10 41.98 -2.82 7.31
CA LYS A 10 43.17 -2.09 6.80
C LYS A 10 43.07 -0.58 7.10
N GLU A 11 41.88 0.01 6.96
CA GLU A 11 41.65 1.43 7.29
C GLU A 11 41.69 1.67 8.81
N PHE A 12 41.18 0.78 9.62
CA PHE A 12 41.33 0.85 11.09
C PHE A 12 42.76 0.74 11.55
N LYS A 13 43.57 -0.12 10.93
CA LYS A 13 44.96 -0.24 11.24
C LYS A 13 45.78 1.03 10.91
N LEU A 14 45.41 1.66 9.78
CA LEU A 14 46.03 2.92 9.36
C LEU A 14 45.68 4.08 10.31
N LEU A 15 44.45 4.16 10.77
CA LEU A 15 44.01 5.13 11.77
C LEU A 15 44.68 4.90 13.13
N TRP A 16 44.88 3.64 13.52
CA TRP A 16 45.59 3.29 14.75
C TRP A 16 47.09 3.67 14.70
N GLU A 17 47.77 3.40 13.59
CA GLU A 17 49.15 3.80 13.35
C GLU A 17 49.34 5.32 13.34
N MET A 18 48.39 6.06 12.72
CA MET A 18 48.40 7.54 12.76
C MET A 18 48.15 8.09 14.17
N SER A 19 47.32 7.45 14.97
CA SER A 19 47.04 7.87 16.36
C SER A 19 48.20 7.64 17.31
N SER A 20 49.09 6.71 17.01
CA SER A 20 50.31 6.46 17.83
C SER A 20 51.44 7.49 17.62
N GLU A 21 51.36 8.31 16.56
CA GLU A 21 52.29 9.42 16.30
C GLU A 21 51.88 10.75 16.94
N ILE A 22 50.70 10.80 17.57
CA ILE A 22 50.25 11.98 18.30
C ILE A 22 50.98 12.05 19.61
N HIS A 23 52.09 12.78 19.67
CA HIS A 23 52.73 13.17 20.91
C HIS A 23 51.80 14.13 21.63
N LEU A 24 51.10 13.65 22.63
CA LEU A 24 50.39 14.50 23.58
C LEU A 24 51.46 15.35 24.29
N LEU A 25 51.36 16.66 24.14
CA LEU A 25 52.16 17.58 24.95
C LEU A 25 51.95 17.21 26.43
N GLU A 26 53.04 17.09 27.19
CA GLU A 26 52.93 16.84 28.63
C GLU A 26 52.00 17.90 29.24
N PRO A 27 51.06 17.49 30.10
CA PRO A 27 50.21 18.46 30.74
C PRO A 27 51.03 19.49 31.51
N PRO A 28 50.73 20.80 31.42
CA PRO A 28 51.44 21.82 32.13
C PRO A 28 51.45 21.52 33.63
N ASN A 29 52.59 21.81 34.28
CA ASN A 29 52.71 21.63 35.71
C ASN A 29 51.58 22.38 36.43
N THR A 30 50.77 21.67 37.17
CA THR A 30 49.56 22.19 37.82
C THR A 30 49.87 23.33 38.79
N ASP A 31 51.03 23.30 39.43
CA ASP A 31 51.42 24.30 40.44
C ASP A 31 51.79 25.63 39.76
N ASP A 32 52.46 25.60 38.62
CA ASP A 32 52.81 26.82 37.87
C ASP A 32 51.53 27.44 37.24
N SER A 33 50.59 26.61 36.79
CA SER A 33 49.32 27.08 36.23
C SER A 33 48.41 27.70 37.30
N TRP A 34 48.44 27.21 38.53
CA TRP A 34 47.72 27.81 39.66
C TRP A 34 48.31 29.14 40.06
N MET A 35 49.64 29.28 40.17
CA MET A 35 50.30 30.55 40.47
C MET A 35 50.02 31.61 39.41
N GLU A 36 50.02 31.25 38.14
CA GLU A 36 49.70 32.19 37.04
C GLU A 36 48.22 32.62 37.08
N MET A 37 47.30 31.74 37.41
CA MET A 37 45.89 32.03 37.57
C MET A 37 45.62 32.90 38.80
N GLU A 38 46.29 32.68 39.92
CA GLU A 38 46.18 33.48 41.13
C GLU A 38 46.68 34.92 40.89
N GLN A 39 47.79 35.10 40.16
CA GLN A 39 48.28 36.41 39.73
C GLN A 39 47.33 37.12 38.79
N LEU A 40 46.64 36.37 37.89
CA LEU A 40 45.65 36.94 36.99
C LEU A 40 44.37 37.34 37.75
N ILE A 41 43.96 36.62 38.78
CA ILE A 41 42.82 36.95 39.66
C ILE A 41 43.13 38.24 40.44
N GLU A 42 44.31 38.37 41.11
CA GLU A 42 44.70 39.57 41.82
C GLU A 42 44.81 40.80 40.88
N ARG A 43 45.33 40.61 39.67
CA ARG A 43 45.41 41.69 38.67
C ARG A 43 44.04 42.09 38.16
N ASN A 44 43.05 41.22 38.09
CA ASN A 44 41.71 41.53 37.66
C ASN A 44 40.81 42.08 38.78
N GLU A 45 41.05 41.72 40.02
CA GLU A 45 40.32 42.33 41.17
C GLU A 45 40.56 43.84 41.28
N VAL A 46 41.79 44.30 40.94
CA VAL A 46 42.11 45.70 40.90
C VAL A 46 41.45 46.44 39.72
N LYS A 47 41.16 45.75 38.59
CA LYS A 47 40.46 46.33 37.43
C LYS A 47 38.93 46.25 37.56
N ALA A 48 38.41 45.29 38.28
CA ALA A 48 36.96 45.08 38.42
C ALA A 48 36.25 46.19 39.24
N LYS A 49 37.01 46.99 40.06
CA LYS A 49 36.44 48.06 40.87
C LYS A 49 36.10 49.36 40.13
N LEU A 50 36.35 49.44 38.81
CA LEU A 50 36.27 50.73 38.08
C LEU A 50 35.48 50.74 36.77
N SER A 51 34.74 49.66 36.49
CA SER A 51 33.87 49.70 35.30
C SER A 51 32.44 49.43 35.66
N PRO A 52 31.50 50.43 35.56
CA PRO A 52 30.10 50.15 35.72
C PRO A 52 29.69 49.19 34.60
N ALA A 53 29.11 48.06 35.00
CA ALA A 53 28.55 47.11 34.04
C ALA A 53 27.54 47.81 33.14
N ARG A 54 27.93 48.08 31.87
CA ARG A 54 26.98 48.47 30.86
C ARG A 54 26.03 47.31 30.62
N PHE A 55 24.87 47.37 31.29
CA PHE A 55 23.72 46.53 30.89
C PHE A 55 23.34 46.95 29.49
N TYR A 56 23.76 46.16 28.49
CA TYR A 56 23.15 46.21 27.19
C TYR A 56 21.74 45.64 27.33
N PRO A 57 20.70 46.45 27.10
CA PRO A 57 19.34 45.94 27.13
C PRO A 57 19.31 44.81 26.08
N ARG A 58 19.03 43.58 26.52
CA ARG A 58 18.69 42.49 25.60
C ARG A 58 17.60 43.02 24.72
N ARG A 59 17.91 43.29 23.43
CA ARG A 59 16.91 43.58 22.42
C ARG A 59 15.92 42.40 22.48
N LYS A 60 14.75 42.67 23.05
CA LYS A 60 13.61 41.74 22.92
C LYS A 60 13.34 41.68 21.40
N PHE A 61 13.71 40.58 20.79
CA PHE A 61 13.32 40.29 19.43
C PHE A 61 11.81 40.12 19.48
N SER A 62 11.05 41.18 19.35
CA SER A 62 9.62 41.08 19.12
C SER A 62 9.49 40.84 17.62
N PRO A 63 9.15 39.62 17.17
CA PRO A 63 8.88 39.41 15.77
C PRO A 63 7.74 40.35 15.40
N GLN A 64 7.98 41.25 14.44
CA GLN A 64 6.91 42.12 13.95
C GLN A 64 5.76 41.19 13.50
N PRO A 65 4.52 41.42 13.89
CA PRO A 65 3.41 40.53 13.58
C PRO A 65 3.28 40.25 12.08
N ARG A 66 3.78 41.11 11.24
CA ARG A 66 3.83 40.93 9.78
C ARG A 66 4.63 39.71 9.33
N PHE A 67 5.75 39.39 9.97
CA PHE A 67 6.55 38.19 9.66
C PHE A 67 5.87 36.90 10.18
N ALA A 68 5.14 36.97 11.28
CA ALA A 68 4.37 35.85 11.76
C ALA A 68 3.25 35.45 10.78
N TYR A 69 2.58 36.42 10.16
CA TYR A 69 1.56 36.15 9.13
C TYR A 69 2.17 35.53 7.86
N VAL A 70 3.34 35.99 7.44
CA VAL A 70 4.04 35.42 6.28
C VAL A 70 4.45 33.98 6.54
N ILE A 71 5.02 33.71 7.71
CA ILE A 71 5.41 32.34 8.10
C ILE A 71 4.16 31.45 8.18
N ALA A 72 3.08 31.94 8.81
CA ALA A 72 1.82 31.19 8.88
C ALA A 72 1.25 30.92 7.47
N ALA A 73 1.26 31.90 6.58
CA ALA A 73 0.79 31.72 5.20
C ALA A 73 1.62 30.69 4.44
N VAL A 74 2.96 30.71 4.58
CA VAL A 74 3.86 29.71 3.96
C VAL A 74 3.58 28.30 4.54
N LEU A 75 3.39 28.20 5.85
CA LEU A 75 3.06 26.91 6.49
C LEU A 75 1.69 26.38 6.00
N ILE A 76 0.68 27.24 5.92
CA ILE A 76 -0.64 26.87 5.40
C ILE A 76 -0.53 26.46 3.92
N PHE A 77 0.20 27.24 3.12
CA PHE A 77 0.41 26.94 1.71
C PHE A 77 1.13 25.60 1.53
N THR A 78 2.21 25.32 2.27
CA THR A 78 2.90 24.02 2.22
C THR A 78 2.03 22.88 2.70
N LEU A 79 1.22 23.09 3.74
CA LEU A 79 0.29 22.07 4.26
C LEU A 79 -0.81 21.72 3.23
N LEU A 80 -1.35 22.73 2.53
CA LEU A 80 -2.42 22.55 1.55
C LEU A 80 -1.91 22.17 0.16
N SER A 81 -0.68 22.51 -0.20
CA SER A 81 -0.12 22.23 -1.52
C SER A 81 0.07 20.74 -1.80
N GLN A 82 0.41 19.94 -0.78
CA GLN A 82 0.58 18.49 -0.89
C GLN A 82 -0.72 17.77 -1.27
N PRO A 83 -1.84 17.90 -0.52
CA PRO A 83 -3.09 17.27 -0.90
C PRO A 83 -3.65 17.79 -2.22
N ALA A 84 -3.51 19.09 -2.50
CA ALA A 84 -3.94 19.66 -3.77
C ALA A 84 -3.14 19.10 -4.95
N TYR A 85 -1.83 18.94 -4.82
CA TYR A 85 -0.98 18.32 -5.84
C TYR A 85 -1.39 16.84 -6.07
N LEU A 86 -1.59 16.08 -5.01
CA LEU A 86 -2.04 14.69 -5.12
C LEU A 86 -3.39 14.59 -5.82
N TRP A 87 -4.34 15.43 -5.45
CA TRP A 87 -5.67 15.45 -6.07
C TRP A 87 -5.61 15.81 -7.56
N LEU A 88 -4.81 16.80 -7.94
CA LEU A 88 -4.64 17.22 -9.33
C LEU A 88 -3.86 16.22 -10.22
N THR A 89 -3.08 15.34 -9.62
CA THR A 89 -2.22 14.40 -10.35
C THR A 89 -2.67 12.93 -10.23
N THR A 90 -3.82 12.68 -9.63
CA THR A 90 -4.39 11.34 -9.46
C THR A 90 -5.56 11.16 -10.40
N GLU A 91 -5.56 10.08 -11.17
CA GLU A 91 -6.68 9.61 -11.99
C GLU A 91 -7.32 8.41 -11.31
N SER A 92 -8.65 8.38 -11.24
CA SER A 92 -9.42 7.31 -10.60
C SER A 92 -10.53 6.83 -11.54
N PHE A 93 -10.66 5.53 -11.66
CA PHE A 93 -11.77 4.84 -12.31
C PHE A 93 -12.56 4.10 -11.23
N ILE A 94 -13.84 4.39 -11.13
CA ILE A 94 -14.74 3.84 -10.11
C ILE A 94 -15.91 3.19 -10.82
N THR A 95 -16.36 2.06 -10.31
CA THR A 95 -17.57 1.35 -10.76
C THR A 95 -18.52 1.16 -9.60
N ASP A 96 -19.79 1.42 -9.85
CA ASP A 96 -20.87 1.11 -8.92
C ASP A 96 -21.32 -0.38 -9.02
N ARG A 97 -22.27 -0.78 -8.17
CA ARG A 97 -22.93 -2.10 -8.27
C ARG A 97 -23.57 -2.24 -9.66
N GLY A 98 -23.44 -3.40 -10.25
CA GLY A 98 -23.95 -3.69 -11.60
C GLY A 98 -23.12 -3.13 -12.75
N GLU A 99 -22.10 -2.33 -12.48
CA GLU A 99 -21.27 -1.67 -13.49
C GLU A 99 -19.94 -2.41 -13.70
N GLN A 100 -19.54 -2.51 -14.96
CA GLN A 100 -18.20 -2.99 -15.36
C GLN A 100 -17.68 -2.07 -16.45
N ILE A 101 -16.44 -1.62 -16.33
CA ILE A 101 -15.79 -0.78 -17.34
C ILE A 101 -14.51 -1.41 -17.86
N SER A 102 -14.14 -1.02 -19.07
CA SER A 102 -12.86 -1.42 -19.68
C SER A 102 -12.16 -0.19 -20.22
N PHE A 103 -10.88 -0.04 -19.94
CA PHE A 103 -10.08 1.10 -20.38
C PHE A 103 -8.62 0.69 -20.56
N ASN A 104 -7.83 1.57 -21.20
CA ASN A 104 -6.40 1.39 -21.34
C ASN A 104 -5.67 2.38 -20.44
N LEU A 105 -4.58 1.92 -19.84
CA LEU A 105 -3.62 2.77 -19.14
C LEU A 105 -2.65 3.44 -20.13
N PRO A 106 -1.88 4.45 -19.69
CA PRO A 106 -0.92 5.15 -20.56
C PRO A 106 0.22 4.29 -21.11
N ASP A 107 0.40 3.06 -20.63
CA ASP A 107 1.36 2.06 -21.12
C ASP A 107 0.74 1.03 -22.07
N ASP A 108 -0.48 1.29 -22.57
CA ASP A 108 -1.30 0.40 -23.40
C ASP A 108 -1.76 -0.90 -22.70
N SER A 109 -1.55 -1.04 -21.40
CA SER A 109 -2.12 -2.14 -20.60
C SER A 109 -3.65 -1.99 -20.56
N LYS A 110 -4.36 -3.12 -20.76
CA LYS A 110 -5.83 -3.15 -20.76
C LYS A 110 -6.34 -3.60 -19.40
N ILE A 111 -7.25 -2.82 -18.87
CA ILE A 111 -7.88 -3.12 -17.58
C ILE A 111 -9.38 -3.32 -17.80
N ARG A 112 -9.92 -4.35 -17.16
CA ARG A 112 -11.36 -4.50 -16.96
C ARG A 112 -11.61 -4.41 -15.47
N LEU A 113 -12.40 -3.43 -15.06
CA LEU A 113 -12.78 -3.20 -13.66
C LEU A 113 -14.15 -3.80 -13.41
N ASN A 114 -14.27 -4.65 -12.40
CA ASN A 114 -15.53 -5.30 -12.03
C ASN A 114 -16.40 -4.34 -11.21
N ALA A 115 -17.61 -4.75 -10.86
CA ALA A 115 -18.55 -3.95 -10.07
C ALA A 115 -17.97 -3.64 -8.65
N GLU A 116 -18.38 -2.49 -8.08
CA GLU A 116 -17.93 -2.00 -6.77
C GLU A 116 -16.40 -1.98 -6.63
N SER A 117 -15.72 -1.40 -7.60
CA SER A 117 -14.27 -1.40 -7.65
C SER A 117 -13.72 -0.03 -7.98
N GLU A 118 -12.52 0.24 -7.50
CA GLU A 118 -11.79 1.48 -7.76
C GLU A 118 -10.35 1.16 -8.15
N LEU A 119 -9.87 1.77 -9.23
CA LEU A 119 -8.48 1.74 -9.64
C LEU A 119 -7.97 3.16 -9.78
N THR A 120 -6.88 3.45 -9.08
CA THR A 120 -6.28 4.78 -9.03
C THR A 120 -4.82 4.73 -9.45
N PHE A 121 -4.36 5.71 -10.22
CA PHE A 121 -2.96 5.89 -10.57
C PHE A 121 -2.62 7.37 -10.73
N ARG A 122 -1.33 7.68 -10.74
CA ARG A 122 -0.85 9.06 -10.92
C ARG A 122 -0.64 9.39 -12.38
N SER A 123 -0.80 10.66 -12.76
CA SER A 123 -0.52 11.16 -14.11
C SER A 123 0.95 10.97 -14.54
N SER A 124 1.87 10.79 -13.58
CA SER A 124 3.28 10.38 -13.82
C SER A 124 3.46 8.86 -14.01
N PHE A 125 2.36 8.12 -14.18
CA PHE A 125 2.39 6.70 -14.50
C PHE A 125 3.27 6.44 -15.75
N ASN A 126 4.06 5.36 -15.70
CA ASN A 126 5.02 4.96 -16.74
C ASN A 126 6.28 5.85 -16.90
N GLU A 127 6.44 6.96 -16.19
CA GLU A 127 7.68 7.75 -16.22
C GLU A 127 8.80 7.11 -15.37
N LYS A 128 8.47 6.66 -14.15
CA LYS A 128 9.43 6.05 -13.19
C LYS A 128 8.98 4.68 -12.69
N SER A 129 7.68 4.46 -12.62
CA SER A 129 7.05 3.21 -12.20
C SER A 129 5.66 3.12 -12.82
N ARG A 130 5.13 1.89 -12.90
CA ARG A 130 3.78 1.59 -13.35
C ARG A 130 2.94 1.17 -12.13
N LEU A 131 2.73 2.12 -11.20
CA LEU A 131 2.04 1.87 -9.95
C LEU A 131 0.56 2.23 -10.08
N VAL A 132 -0.31 1.28 -9.74
CA VAL A 132 -1.75 1.46 -9.54
C VAL A 132 -2.15 1.03 -8.14
N ILE A 133 -3.23 1.61 -7.62
CA ILE A 133 -3.87 1.21 -6.37
C ILE A 133 -5.22 0.63 -6.73
N LEU A 134 -5.52 -0.58 -6.24
CA LEU A 134 -6.77 -1.28 -6.49
C LEU A 134 -7.55 -1.48 -5.19
N SER A 135 -8.86 -1.23 -5.25
CA SER A 135 -9.84 -1.68 -4.28
C SER A 135 -11.00 -2.34 -5.03
N GLY A 136 -11.40 -3.55 -4.63
CA GLY A 136 -12.37 -4.34 -5.36
C GLY A 136 -11.74 -5.39 -6.28
N GLU A 137 -12.22 -5.55 -7.50
CA GLU A 137 -11.75 -6.60 -8.42
C GLU A 137 -11.47 -6.06 -9.82
N ALA A 138 -10.33 -6.45 -10.38
CA ALA A 138 -9.96 -6.10 -11.74
C ALA A 138 -9.19 -7.22 -12.45
N TYR A 139 -9.42 -7.32 -13.74
CA TYR A 139 -8.63 -8.14 -14.65
C TYR A 139 -7.65 -7.27 -15.41
N PHE A 140 -6.41 -7.69 -15.44
CA PHE A 140 -5.29 -6.98 -16.02
C PHE A 140 -4.73 -7.76 -17.22
N ASP A 141 -4.56 -7.09 -18.35
CA ASP A 141 -3.77 -7.54 -19.49
C ASP A 141 -2.60 -6.56 -19.65
N VAL A 142 -1.54 -6.80 -18.89
CA VAL A 142 -0.40 -5.89 -18.75
C VAL A 142 0.58 -6.07 -19.89
N GLN A 143 0.89 -4.97 -20.59
CA GLN A 143 1.91 -4.94 -21.59
C GLN A 143 3.31 -5.03 -20.99
N SER A 144 4.21 -5.76 -21.68
CA SER A 144 5.62 -5.80 -21.28
C SER A 144 6.25 -4.41 -21.38
N GLY A 145 7.01 -4.02 -20.37
CA GLY A 145 7.60 -2.68 -20.28
C GLY A 145 8.95 -2.67 -19.59
N SER A 146 9.63 -1.52 -19.64
CA SER A 146 10.94 -1.31 -19.02
C SER A 146 10.90 -1.27 -17.50
N HIS A 147 9.75 -0.93 -16.92
CA HIS A 147 9.52 -0.89 -15.50
C HIS A 147 8.50 -1.95 -15.08
N PRO A 148 8.62 -2.54 -13.88
CA PRO A 148 7.62 -3.47 -13.37
C PRO A 148 6.27 -2.74 -13.20
N PHE A 149 5.18 -3.45 -13.49
CA PHE A 149 3.83 -3.02 -13.15
C PHE A 149 3.53 -3.47 -11.72
N ILE A 150 3.04 -2.56 -10.91
CA ILE A 150 2.83 -2.79 -9.48
C ILE A 150 1.38 -2.44 -9.13
N ILE A 151 0.67 -3.39 -8.56
CA ILE A 151 -0.63 -3.15 -7.93
C ILE A 151 -0.40 -3.09 -6.42
N GLN A 152 -0.83 -2.01 -5.81
CA GLN A 152 -0.80 -1.83 -4.36
C GLN A 152 -2.21 -1.90 -3.80
N HIS A 153 -2.40 -2.66 -2.75
CA HIS A 153 -3.59 -2.64 -1.90
C HIS A 153 -3.15 -2.71 -0.45
N GLU A 154 -3.27 -1.58 0.27
CA GLU A 154 -2.71 -1.45 1.62
C GLU A 154 -1.22 -1.87 1.65
N ASP A 155 -0.86 -2.90 2.45
CA ASP A 155 0.51 -3.42 2.57
C ASP A 155 0.81 -4.58 1.58
N ILE A 156 -0.15 -4.92 0.72
CA ILE A 156 0.01 -5.97 -0.29
C ILE A 156 0.53 -5.36 -1.58
N SER A 157 1.63 -5.91 -2.10
CA SER A 157 2.23 -5.51 -3.37
C SER A 157 2.24 -6.68 -4.35
N ILE A 158 1.63 -6.47 -5.52
CA ILE A 158 1.54 -7.45 -6.61
C ILE A 158 2.33 -6.90 -7.79
N ARG A 159 3.37 -7.63 -8.22
CA ARG A 159 4.33 -7.17 -9.25
C ARG A 159 4.33 -8.09 -10.45
N VAL A 160 4.30 -7.49 -11.64
CA VAL A 160 4.37 -8.20 -12.91
C VAL A 160 5.25 -7.44 -13.93
N VAL A 161 5.63 -8.11 -15.00
CA VAL A 161 6.37 -7.49 -16.12
C VAL A 161 5.50 -7.43 -17.38
N GLY A 162 4.76 -8.51 -17.69
CA GLY A 162 3.83 -8.63 -18.79
C GLY A 162 3.02 -9.90 -18.56
N THR A 163 1.76 -9.78 -18.15
CA THR A 163 1.01 -10.86 -17.52
C THR A 163 -0.48 -10.61 -17.68
N GLN A 164 -1.26 -11.67 -17.88
CA GLN A 164 -2.72 -11.64 -17.81
C GLN A 164 -3.17 -12.30 -16.50
N PHE A 165 -3.87 -11.56 -15.66
CA PHE A 165 -4.23 -12.03 -14.31
C PHE A 165 -5.40 -11.26 -13.73
N ASN A 166 -6.05 -11.84 -12.75
CA ASN A 166 -7.11 -11.22 -11.94
C ASN A 166 -6.59 -10.90 -10.55
N VAL A 167 -7.00 -9.78 -10.01
CA VAL A 167 -6.80 -9.43 -8.60
C VAL A 167 -8.14 -9.05 -8.00
N ARG A 168 -8.46 -9.65 -6.86
CA ARG A 168 -9.64 -9.37 -6.06
C ARG A 168 -9.20 -9.02 -4.65
N THR A 169 -9.67 -7.86 -4.16
CA THR A 169 -9.32 -7.30 -2.84
C THR A 169 -10.60 -6.93 -2.11
N ILE A 170 -11.43 -7.93 -1.79
CA ILE A 170 -12.76 -7.73 -1.23
C ILE A 170 -12.77 -8.13 0.24
N GLU A 171 -13.36 -7.26 1.07
CA GLU A 171 -13.39 -7.43 2.52
C GLU A 171 -11.96 -7.58 3.11
N ASN A 172 -11.66 -8.71 3.71
CA ASN A 172 -10.35 -9.00 4.32
C ASN A 172 -9.54 -10.02 3.51
N GLU A 173 -9.97 -10.34 2.31
CA GLU A 173 -9.39 -11.38 1.47
C GLU A 173 -8.74 -10.81 0.23
N ILE A 174 -7.58 -11.34 -0.12
CA ILE A 174 -6.86 -11.05 -1.35
C ILE A 174 -6.79 -12.32 -2.17
N GLU A 175 -7.24 -12.24 -3.40
CA GLU A 175 -7.10 -13.33 -4.35
C GLU A 175 -6.35 -12.84 -5.60
N VAL A 176 -5.40 -13.62 -6.05
CA VAL A 176 -4.64 -13.37 -7.28
C VAL A 176 -4.62 -14.64 -8.12
N ALA A 177 -5.13 -14.56 -9.35
CA ALA A 177 -5.19 -15.69 -10.26
C ALA A 177 -4.51 -15.35 -11.59
N VAL A 178 -3.66 -16.24 -12.11
CA VAL A 178 -2.80 -15.99 -13.27
C VAL A 178 -3.25 -16.80 -14.48
N ASN A 179 -3.68 -16.10 -15.53
CA ASN A 179 -4.05 -16.69 -16.82
C ASN A 179 -2.85 -16.83 -17.76
N GLU A 180 -1.89 -15.88 -17.72
CA GLU A 180 -0.66 -15.93 -18.52
C GLU A 180 0.46 -15.16 -17.84
N GLY A 181 1.69 -15.68 -17.88
CA GLY A 181 2.88 -15.05 -17.31
C GLY A 181 3.16 -15.44 -15.86
N ILE A 182 3.77 -14.52 -15.12
CA ILE A 182 4.19 -14.71 -13.73
C ILE A 182 3.85 -13.47 -12.90
N VAL A 183 3.30 -13.69 -11.73
CA VAL A 183 2.98 -12.66 -10.74
C VAL A 183 3.79 -12.92 -9.47
N LEU A 184 4.35 -11.86 -8.89
CA LEU A 184 4.94 -11.87 -7.55
C LEU A 184 4.00 -11.17 -6.59
N VAL A 185 3.66 -11.85 -5.49
CA VAL A 185 2.84 -11.31 -4.41
C VAL A 185 3.67 -11.22 -3.14
N SER A 186 3.65 -10.07 -2.49
CA SER A 186 4.28 -9.84 -1.18
C SER A 186 3.35 -9.11 -0.24
N ASN A 187 3.50 -9.38 1.06
CA ASN A 187 2.86 -8.64 2.14
C ASN A 187 3.95 -7.99 2.98
N ASP A 188 4.01 -6.66 2.97
CA ASP A 188 5.06 -5.91 3.66
C ASP A 188 4.94 -5.99 5.19
N GLN A 189 3.77 -6.40 5.74
CA GLN A 189 3.59 -6.60 7.18
C GLN A 189 4.29 -7.87 7.69
N THR A 190 4.38 -8.92 6.86
CA THR A 190 4.86 -10.23 7.31
C THR A 190 6.36 -10.44 7.13
N ASN A 191 7.06 -9.57 6.38
CA ASN A 191 8.48 -9.69 6.02
C ASN A 191 8.89 -11.04 5.39
N ASP A 192 7.94 -11.77 4.82
CA ASP A 192 8.18 -13.03 4.14
C ASP A 192 8.69 -12.82 2.72
N ASN A 193 9.28 -13.88 2.15
CA ASN A 193 9.69 -13.83 0.76
C ASN A 193 8.47 -13.73 -0.17
N PRO A 194 8.58 -12.95 -1.26
CA PRO A 194 7.50 -12.89 -2.25
C PRO A 194 7.16 -14.27 -2.81
N VAL A 195 5.86 -14.53 -2.99
CA VAL A 195 5.35 -15.77 -3.58
C VAL A 195 5.20 -15.59 -5.09
N HIS A 196 5.69 -16.54 -5.86
CA HIS A 196 5.57 -16.60 -7.31
C HIS A 196 4.33 -17.41 -7.70
N ILE A 197 3.44 -16.80 -8.48
CA ILE A 197 2.26 -17.44 -9.04
C ILE A 197 2.45 -17.52 -10.55
N THR A 198 2.30 -18.69 -11.12
CA THR A 198 2.47 -18.93 -12.57
C THR A 198 1.14 -19.23 -13.23
N LYS A 199 1.15 -19.25 -14.57
CA LYS A 199 -0.03 -19.57 -15.39
C LYS A 199 -0.81 -20.79 -14.84
N GLY A 200 -2.12 -20.63 -14.71
CA GLY A 200 -3.04 -21.66 -14.22
C GLY A 200 -3.04 -21.86 -12.71
N GLN A 201 -2.41 -20.96 -11.97
CA GLN A 201 -2.40 -20.96 -10.51
C GLN A 201 -3.12 -19.74 -9.95
N PHE A 202 -3.62 -19.87 -8.74
CA PHE A 202 -4.14 -18.79 -7.94
C PHE A 202 -3.66 -18.91 -6.48
N ILE A 203 -3.84 -17.84 -5.74
CA ILE A 203 -3.61 -17.78 -4.29
C ILE A 203 -4.73 -16.96 -3.66
N SER A 204 -5.22 -17.42 -2.52
CA SER A 204 -6.12 -16.65 -1.64
C SER A 204 -5.55 -16.60 -0.24
N PHE A 205 -5.60 -15.44 0.41
CA PHE A 205 -5.09 -15.25 1.77
C PHE A 205 -5.73 -14.01 2.42
N SER A 206 -5.76 -14.00 3.76
CA SER A 206 -6.20 -12.85 4.53
C SER A 206 -5.15 -11.72 4.45
N LYS A 207 -5.58 -10.46 4.40
CA LYS A 207 -4.70 -9.27 4.37
C LYS A 207 -3.65 -9.24 5.49
N LYS A 208 -3.91 -9.90 6.61
CA LYS A 208 -3.01 -9.96 7.79
C LYS A 208 -2.07 -11.15 7.77
N GLU A 209 -2.22 -12.03 6.80
CA GLU A 209 -1.44 -13.26 6.68
C GLU A 209 -0.42 -13.17 5.56
N SER A 210 0.57 -14.04 5.63
CA SER A 210 1.50 -14.23 4.52
C SER A 210 0.79 -14.90 3.35
N PRO A 211 1.14 -14.51 2.12
CA PRO A 211 0.71 -15.27 0.95
C PRO A 211 1.12 -16.73 1.08
N GLY A 212 0.15 -17.65 1.04
CA GLY A 212 0.38 -19.10 1.17
C GLY A 212 1.01 -19.75 -0.08
N THR A 213 0.79 -21.03 -0.25
CA THR A 213 1.24 -21.77 -1.45
C THR A 213 0.22 -21.63 -2.56
N PRO A 214 0.65 -21.30 -3.81
CA PRO A 214 -0.26 -21.24 -4.95
C PRO A 214 -0.93 -22.60 -5.23
N GLU A 215 -2.22 -22.53 -5.58
CA GLU A 215 -3.04 -23.68 -5.94
C GLU A 215 -3.39 -23.65 -7.43
N ALA A 216 -3.76 -24.79 -8.00
CA ALA A 216 -4.19 -24.86 -9.39
C ALA A 216 -5.61 -24.30 -9.55
N ILE A 217 -5.82 -23.49 -10.60
CA ILE A 217 -7.16 -23.03 -10.98
C ILE A 217 -7.97 -24.24 -11.47
N GLY A 218 -9.09 -24.52 -10.81
CA GLY A 218 -9.95 -25.67 -11.10
C GLY A 218 -10.83 -25.53 -12.35
N HIS A 219 -10.87 -24.36 -13.01
CA HIS A 219 -11.77 -24.10 -14.12
C HIS A 219 -11.13 -23.24 -15.23
N ASP A 220 -11.21 -23.69 -16.49
CA ASP A 220 -10.61 -23.00 -17.65
C ASP A 220 -11.12 -21.57 -17.90
N GLN A 221 -12.33 -21.25 -17.42
CA GLN A 221 -12.96 -19.93 -17.57
C GLN A 221 -12.87 -19.10 -16.27
N TYR A 222 -11.75 -19.16 -15.61
CA TYR A 222 -11.49 -18.35 -14.43
C TYR A 222 -10.67 -17.09 -14.79
N PRO A 223 -10.99 -15.91 -14.26
CA PRO A 223 -12.13 -15.60 -13.38
C PRO A 223 -13.46 -15.60 -14.16
N GLY A 224 -14.50 -16.14 -13.55
CA GLY A 224 -15.80 -16.35 -14.21
C GLY A 224 -16.44 -15.07 -14.72
N TRP A 225 -16.29 -13.96 -14.02
CA TRP A 225 -16.96 -12.71 -14.33
C TRP A 225 -16.62 -12.12 -15.72
N ILE A 226 -15.40 -12.33 -16.23
CA ILE A 226 -15.02 -11.89 -17.58
C ILE A 226 -15.73 -12.69 -18.68
N TYR A 227 -16.26 -13.87 -18.35
CA TYR A 227 -17.05 -14.75 -19.23
C TYR A 227 -18.57 -14.70 -18.93
N ASN A 228 -19.03 -13.74 -18.09
CA ASN A 228 -20.39 -13.66 -17.58
C ASN A 228 -20.83 -14.95 -16.88
N LYS A 229 -19.99 -15.47 -16.00
CA LYS A 229 -20.27 -16.66 -15.19
C LYS A 229 -19.95 -16.38 -13.72
N PHE A 230 -20.70 -17.03 -12.85
CA PHE A 230 -20.26 -17.27 -11.48
C PHE A 230 -19.64 -18.68 -11.41
N ILE A 231 -18.50 -18.78 -10.80
CA ILE A 231 -17.79 -20.04 -10.54
C ILE A 231 -17.61 -20.12 -9.03
N PHE A 232 -18.36 -21.01 -8.41
CA PHE A 232 -18.32 -21.23 -6.96
C PHE A 232 -17.71 -22.61 -6.69
N ASP A 233 -16.72 -22.66 -5.81
CA ASP A 233 -16.10 -23.89 -5.33
C ASP A 233 -16.14 -23.91 -3.81
N GLN A 234 -17.10 -24.65 -3.25
CA GLN A 234 -17.36 -24.77 -1.82
C GLN A 234 -17.62 -23.43 -1.10
N GLU A 235 -18.29 -22.49 -1.78
CA GLU A 235 -18.56 -21.17 -1.26
C GLU A 235 -19.81 -21.15 -0.36
N ASN A 236 -19.76 -20.36 0.71
CA ASN A 236 -20.93 -20.11 1.54
C ASN A 236 -22.01 -19.33 0.78
N LEU A 237 -23.28 -19.67 0.99
CA LEU A 237 -24.41 -19.00 0.34
C LEU A 237 -24.41 -17.47 0.60
N SER A 238 -23.96 -17.02 1.76
CA SER A 238 -23.79 -15.59 2.06
C SER A 238 -22.81 -14.90 1.11
N VAL A 239 -21.68 -15.52 0.78
CA VAL A 239 -20.70 -15.01 -0.20
C VAL A 239 -21.29 -15.01 -1.60
N VAL A 240 -21.97 -16.11 -1.99
CA VAL A 240 -22.68 -16.24 -3.27
C VAL A 240 -23.71 -15.14 -3.45
N CYS A 241 -24.52 -14.84 -2.43
CA CYS A 241 -25.49 -13.76 -2.47
C CYS A 241 -24.84 -12.38 -2.68
N LYS A 242 -23.76 -12.08 -1.97
CA LYS A 242 -23.00 -10.83 -2.14
C LYS A 242 -22.45 -10.66 -3.57
N GLU A 243 -21.97 -11.73 -4.19
CA GLU A 243 -21.52 -11.70 -5.59
C GLU A 243 -22.66 -11.37 -6.56
N ILE A 244 -23.85 -11.94 -6.31
CA ILE A 244 -25.05 -11.68 -7.12
C ILE A 244 -25.52 -10.24 -6.90
N GLU A 245 -25.58 -9.77 -5.65
CA GLU A 245 -25.93 -8.41 -5.28
C GLU A 245 -25.03 -7.39 -6.00
N ARG A 246 -23.71 -7.62 -5.95
CA ARG A 246 -22.73 -6.75 -6.58
C ARG A 246 -22.89 -6.71 -8.09
N LYS A 247 -23.10 -7.85 -8.74
CA LYS A 247 -23.22 -7.93 -10.20
C LYS A 247 -24.51 -7.35 -10.74
N PHE A 248 -25.63 -7.51 -10.04
CA PHE A 248 -26.96 -7.16 -10.56
C PHE A 248 -27.60 -5.94 -9.89
N ASP A 249 -26.91 -5.31 -8.96
CA ASP A 249 -27.41 -4.18 -8.17
C ASP A 249 -28.78 -4.47 -7.52
N VAL A 250 -28.82 -5.58 -6.78
CA VAL A 250 -30.01 -6.03 -6.03
C VAL A 250 -29.63 -6.31 -4.59
N ASP A 251 -30.63 -6.40 -3.71
CA ASP A 251 -30.44 -6.82 -2.33
C ASP A 251 -31.03 -8.22 -2.12
N ILE A 252 -30.27 -9.09 -1.45
CA ILE A 252 -30.65 -10.47 -1.14
C ILE A 252 -30.55 -10.68 0.37
N GLU A 253 -31.65 -11.11 0.99
CA GLU A 253 -31.75 -11.42 2.40
C GLU A 253 -31.87 -12.93 2.61
N LEU A 254 -31.20 -13.46 3.62
CA LEU A 254 -31.32 -14.85 4.07
C LEU A 254 -32.18 -14.86 5.35
N GLU A 255 -33.44 -15.33 5.24
CA GLU A 255 -34.47 -15.16 6.30
C GLU A 255 -34.29 -16.13 7.47
N SER A 256 -33.60 -17.25 7.29
CA SER A 256 -33.46 -18.28 8.30
C SER A 256 -32.02 -18.48 8.77
N ASP A 257 -31.85 -18.71 10.06
CA ASP A 257 -30.56 -19.08 10.64
C ASP A 257 -29.99 -20.34 9.95
N GLY A 258 -28.70 -20.28 9.65
CA GLY A 258 -27.97 -21.38 9.01
C GLY A 258 -28.03 -21.41 7.48
N LEU A 259 -28.81 -20.57 6.80
CA LEU A 259 -28.75 -20.43 5.34
C LEU A 259 -27.39 -19.90 4.90
N GLU A 260 -26.79 -19.00 5.68
CA GLU A 260 -25.52 -18.36 5.41
C GLU A 260 -24.38 -19.35 5.16
N THR A 261 -24.43 -20.50 5.84
CA THR A 261 -23.41 -21.56 5.81
C THR A 261 -23.69 -22.68 4.81
N ILE A 262 -24.76 -22.59 4.03
CA ILE A 262 -25.01 -23.56 2.96
C ILE A 262 -23.89 -23.45 1.94
N ILE A 263 -23.27 -24.59 1.62
CA ILE A 263 -22.18 -24.65 0.66
C ILE A 263 -22.74 -24.77 -0.76
N VAL A 264 -22.26 -23.91 -1.64
CA VAL A 264 -22.60 -23.87 -3.05
C VAL A 264 -21.37 -24.22 -3.89
N THR A 265 -21.51 -25.18 -4.79
CA THR A 265 -20.48 -25.53 -5.77
C THR A 265 -21.14 -25.64 -7.13
N GLY A 266 -20.58 -24.96 -8.12
CA GLY A 266 -21.10 -25.02 -9.50
C GLY A 266 -20.74 -23.78 -10.33
N VAL A 267 -21.15 -23.87 -11.61
CA VAL A 267 -20.99 -22.76 -12.58
C VAL A 267 -22.36 -22.28 -13.00
N ILE A 268 -22.64 -21.00 -12.81
CA ILE A 268 -23.92 -20.39 -13.13
C ILE A 268 -23.71 -19.35 -14.24
N ASP A 269 -24.50 -19.40 -15.31
CA ASP A 269 -24.54 -18.34 -16.34
C ASP A 269 -25.10 -17.05 -15.72
N ALA A 270 -24.29 -16.01 -15.68
CA ALA A 270 -24.56 -14.76 -15.00
C ALA A 270 -25.06 -13.64 -15.94
N LYS A 271 -25.73 -14.00 -17.04
CA LYS A 271 -26.30 -13.02 -17.99
C LYS A 271 -27.67 -12.49 -17.56
N ASP A 272 -28.41 -13.27 -16.81
CA ASP A 272 -29.77 -12.95 -16.39
C ASP A 272 -30.01 -13.29 -14.93
N LEU A 273 -30.46 -12.31 -14.13
CA LEU A 273 -30.69 -12.45 -12.71
C LEU A 273 -31.71 -13.53 -12.36
N SER A 274 -32.84 -13.59 -13.10
CA SER A 274 -33.90 -14.56 -12.81
C SER A 274 -33.39 -15.98 -12.98
N ARG A 275 -32.56 -16.23 -14.00
CA ARG A 275 -31.92 -17.52 -14.22
C ARG A 275 -30.93 -17.85 -13.11
N VAL A 276 -30.13 -16.87 -12.68
CA VAL A 276 -29.18 -17.05 -11.56
C VAL A 276 -29.91 -17.45 -10.29
N LEU A 277 -30.95 -16.69 -9.90
CA LEU A 277 -31.74 -16.97 -8.70
C LEU A 277 -32.47 -18.34 -8.78
N HIS A 278 -33.01 -18.69 -9.95
CA HIS A 278 -33.64 -20.00 -10.14
C HIS A 278 -32.62 -21.15 -10.01
N THR A 279 -31.44 -21.00 -10.60
CA THR A 279 -30.37 -21.99 -10.51
C THR A 279 -29.91 -22.12 -9.06
N LEU A 280 -29.68 -20.99 -8.36
CA LEU A 280 -29.29 -20.97 -6.95
C LEU A 280 -30.34 -21.63 -6.07
N SER A 281 -31.62 -21.32 -6.27
CA SER A 281 -32.75 -21.96 -5.59
C SER A 281 -32.73 -23.48 -5.77
N SER A 282 -32.45 -23.95 -6.99
CA SER A 282 -32.36 -25.39 -7.29
C SER A 282 -31.14 -26.05 -6.64
N LEU A 283 -29.97 -25.39 -6.65
CA LEU A 283 -28.74 -25.91 -6.04
C LEU A 283 -28.84 -26.02 -4.51
N THR A 284 -29.48 -25.04 -3.89
CA THR A 284 -29.60 -24.97 -2.42
C THR A 284 -30.84 -25.67 -1.89
N ASN A 285 -31.76 -26.11 -2.76
CA ASN A 285 -33.10 -26.58 -2.42
C ASN A 285 -33.86 -25.60 -1.51
N ARG A 286 -33.77 -24.30 -1.82
CA ARG A 286 -34.40 -23.19 -1.12
C ARG A 286 -35.28 -22.39 -2.08
N SER A 287 -36.32 -21.82 -1.54
CA SER A 287 -37.20 -20.93 -2.31
C SER A 287 -36.82 -19.46 -2.09
N TYR A 288 -37.19 -18.61 -3.02
CA TYR A 288 -37.03 -17.16 -2.84
C TYR A 288 -38.32 -16.43 -3.20
N LYS A 289 -38.52 -15.28 -2.58
CA LYS A 289 -39.59 -14.33 -2.88
C LYS A 289 -39.01 -12.97 -3.20
N PHE A 290 -39.74 -12.18 -4.00
CA PHE A 290 -39.37 -10.81 -4.31
C PHE A 290 -40.42 -9.86 -3.71
N ASP A 291 -39.98 -8.97 -2.82
CA ASP A 291 -40.82 -7.97 -2.21
C ASP A 291 -40.03 -6.69 -1.95
N ASN A 292 -40.63 -5.51 -2.18
CA ASN A 292 -40.05 -4.20 -1.90
C ASN A 292 -38.61 -4.01 -2.41
N LYS A 293 -38.31 -4.44 -3.64
CA LYS A 293 -36.99 -4.39 -4.30
C LYS A 293 -35.92 -5.32 -3.68
N ARG A 294 -36.33 -6.27 -2.85
CA ARG A 294 -35.42 -7.22 -2.20
C ARG A 294 -35.84 -8.65 -2.54
N TYR A 295 -34.84 -9.49 -2.75
CA TYR A 295 -35.01 -10.94 -2.84
C TYR A 295 -34.74 -11.57 -1.47
N THR A 296 -35.63 -12.44 -1.01
CA THR A 296 -35.46 -13.13 0.28
C THR A 296 -35.48 -14.63 0.06
N PHE A 297 -34.37 -15.31 0.41
CA PHE A 297 -34.28 -16.77 0.44
C PHE A 297 -34.76 -17.32 1.78
N TYR A 298 -35.50 -18.43 1.77
CA TYR A 298 -36.11 -19.07 2.96
C TYR A 298 -36.16 -20.61 2.84
#